data_949ff61ea883b3b1b1c1a035276597b5
#
_entry.id   949ff61ea883b3b1b1c1a035276597b5
#
_cell.length_a   1.000
_cell.length_b   1.000
_cell.length_c   1.000
_cell.angle_alpha   90.00
_cell.angle_beta   90.00
_cell.angle_gamma   90.00
#
_symmetry.space_group_name_H-M   'P 1'
#
loop_
_entity.id
_entity.type
_entity.pdbx_description
1 polymer ?
#
loop_
_entity_poly.entity_id
_entity_poly.type
_entity_poly.pdbx_seq_one_letter_code
_entity_poly.pdbx_strand_id
1 'polypeptide(L)'
;MSLKDSLYDTIDGNRMGHAFLTARRVLREEKSSREPLSTEHEFIDRSSGSENLCIILAGYKEDLWDDVFGRIAAYAPADLDICIMTSGLKNQKLQNLAEKYGWSYLSTTVNHLSLIQNITIEEHPHAKWIYKLDEDMFISKNFFTALKDTYRLVVDDSFYLPAFVSPLINVSCYGHLRLLEKCGLIEDFRATGLTDMKITDGLHHNKAIIEDARVARYMWGDTQPMLRDVDALTERFSQEKLSFTVCPTRYSIGAILFTREAWEDFGRFPLTFVGSEYGLGDDEEHICHYACFTGRAMIVSENSVAGHLGYGPQTKEMVKYYLDHKDRFALHAVSSDAR
;
A
#
# COMPACT_ATOMS: atom_id res chain seq x y z
N MET A 1 2.81 9.09 -21.99
CA MET A 1 1.42 9.46 -21.65
C MET A 1 0.58 9.31 -22.91
N SER A 2 -0.48 8.53 -22.89
CA SER A 2 -1.34 8.38 -24.07
C SER A 2 -2.17 9.66 -24.26
N LEU A 3 -2.64 9.93 -25.50
CA LEU A 3 -3.57 11.04 -25.77
C LEU A 3 -4.84 10.95 -24.90
N LYS A 4 -5.20 9.73 -24.50
CA LYS A 4 -6.35 9.42 -23.66
C LYS A 4 -6.11 9.89 -22.21
N ASP A 5 -4.91 9.66 -21.67
CA ASP A 5 -4.55 10.06 -20.29
C ASP A 5 -4.48 11.59 -20.19
N SER A 6 -3.89 12.26 -21.17
CA SER A 6 -3.85 13.73 -21.23
C SER A 6 -5.24 14.38 -21.33
N LEU A 7 -6.18 13.72 -22.02
CA LEU A 7 -7.55 14.21 -22.15
C LEU A 7 -8.30 14.05 -20.82
N TYR A 8 -8.13 12.92 -20.13
CA TYR A 8 -8.72 12.68 -18.80
C TYR A 8 -8.20 13.70 -17.78
N ASP A 9 -6.90 13.92 -17.71
CA ASP A 9 -6.28 14.89 -16.81
C ASP A 9 -6.82 16.32 -17.04
N THR A 10 -7.04 16.68 -18.32
CA THR A 10 -7.61 17.99 -18.66
C THR A 10 -9.07 18.11 -18.22
N ILE A 11 -9.85 17.05 -18.36
CA ILE A 11 -11.28 17.04 -17.97
C ILE A 11 -11.40 17.02 -16.44
N ASP A 12 -10.62 16.20 -15.77
CA ASP A 12 -10.69 16.03 -14.30
C ASP A 12 -10.09 17.24 -13.55
N GLY A 13 -9.18 17.97 -14.17
CA GLY A 13 -8.53 19.16 -13.60
C GLY A 13 -9.47 20.36 -13.38
N ASN A 14 -10.77 20.28 -13.74
CA ASN A 14 -11.74 21.33 -13.46
C ASN A 14 -13.04 20.79 -12.84
N ARG A 15 -13.73 21.64 -12.08
CA ARG A 15 -14.94 21.22 -11.32
C ARG A 15 -16.05 20.63 -12.19
N MET A 16 -16.26 21.14 -13.39
CA MET A 16 -17.32 20.62 -14.29
C MET A 16 -16.93 19.25 -14.87
N GLY A 17 -15.68 19.08 -15.26
CA GLY A 17 -15.14 17.81 -15.72
C GLY A 17 -15.21 16.75 -14.62
N HIS A 18 -14.78 17.10 -13.43
CA HIS A 18 -14.89 16.22 -12.26
C HIS A 18 -16.35 15.81 -11.96
N ALA A 19 -17.29 16.74 -11.99
CA ALA A 19 -18.71 16.43 -11.82
C ALA A 19 -19.24 15.50 -12.92
N PHE A 20 -18.80 15.68 -14.16
CA PHE A 20 -19.14 14.81 -15.29
C PHE A 20 -18.59 13.39 -15.10
N LEU A 21 -17.32 13.26 -14.72
CA LEU A 21 -16.69 11.97 -14.44
C LEU A 21 -17.36 11.27 -13.26
N THR A 22 -17.69 12.01 -12.20
CA THR A 22 -18.44 11.49 -11.05
C THR A 22 -19.82 10.97 -11.46
N ALA A 23 -20.59 11.73 -12.24
CA ALA A 23 -21.89 11.27 -12.73
C ALA A 23 -21.78 10.02 -13.60
N ARG A 24 -20.77 9.96 -14.47
CA ARG A 24 -20.47 8.78 -15.30
C ARG A 24 -20.11 7.58 -14.44
N ARG A 25 -19.34 7.78 -13.36
CA ARG A 25 -19.01 6.73 -12.39
C ARG A 25 -20.28 6.17 -11.74
N VAL A 26 -21.13 7.02 -11.17
CA VAL A 26 -22.38 6.62 -10.54
C VAL A 26 -23.27 5.80 -11.48
N LEU A 27 -23.40 6.22 -12.75
CA LEU A 27 -24.16 5.48 -13.76
C LEU A 27 -23.55 4.11 -14.08
N ARG A 28 -22.23 3.98 -14.06
CA ARG A 28 -21.55 2.69 -14.25
C ARG A 28 -21.73 1.79 -13.03
N GLU A 29 -21.59 2.33 -11.83
CA GLU A 29 -21.84 1.63 -10.57
C GLU A 29 -23.27 1.08 -10.54
N GLU A 30 -24.27 1.89 -10.90
CA GLU A 30 -25.65 1.46 -10.98
C GLU A 30 -25.86 0.35 -12.02
N LYS A 31 -25.15 0.40 -13.14
CA LYS A 31 -25.21 -0.66 -14.15
C LYS A 31 -24.51 -1.94 -13.68
N SER A 32 -23.34 -1.84 -13.07
CA SER A 32 -22.55 -3.00 -12.61
C SER A 32 -23.16 -3.68 -11.39
N SER A 33 -23.88 -2.93 -10.53
CA SER A 33 -24.60 -3.53 -9.39
C SER A 33 -25.74 -4.48 -9.80
N ARG A 34 -26.14 -4.46 -11.06
CA ARG A 34 -27.18 -5.36 -11.60
C ARG A 34 -26.63 -6.72 -12.04
N GLU A 35 -25.33 -6.81 -12.32
CA GLU A 35 -24.65 -8.04 -12.70
C GLU A 35 -23.43 -8.24 -11.79
N PRO A 36 -23.50 -9.16 -10.81
CA PRO A 36 -22.37 -9.40 -9.92
C PRO A 36 -21.17 -9.87 -10.74
N LEU A 37 -20.02 -9.19 -10.58
CA LEU A 37 -18.78 -9.60 -11.22
C LEU A 37 -18.33 -10.93 -10.63
N SER A 38 -18.16 -11.93 -11.49
CA SER A 38 -17.64 -13.24 -11.15
C SER A 38 -16.41 -13.57 -11.98
N THR A 39 -15.56 -14.44 -11.49
CA THR A 39 -14.36 -14.89 -12.17
C THR A 39 -14.08 -16.36 -11.85
N GLU A 40 -13.50 -17.06 -12.80
CA GLU A 40 -12.80 -18.31 -12.47
C GLU A 40 -11.48 -17.96 -11.78
N HIS A 41 -11.11 -18.75 -10.80
CA HIS A 41 -9.84 -18.58 -10.08
C HIS A 41 -9.18 -19.94 -9.83
N GLU A 42 -7.87 -19.90 -9.66
CA GLU A 42 -7.08 -21.03 -9.21
C GLU A 42 -6.46 -20.65 -7.86
N PHE A 43 -6.68 -21.49 -6.86
CA PHE A 43 -6.11 -21.33 -5.53
C PHE A 43 -5.22 -22.52 -5.17
N ILE A 44 -3.96 -22.26 -4.90
CA ILE A 44 -3.00 -23.23 -4.39
C ILE A 44 -2.82 -22.92 -2.90
N ASP A 45 -3.60 -23.63 -2.08
CA ASP A 45 -3.62 -23.44 -0.64
C ASP A 45 -2.40 -24.06 0.04
N ARG A 46 -1.70 -23.25 0.83
CA ARG A 46 -0.64 -23.65 1.77
C ARG A 46 -0.82 -22.99 3.14
N SER A 47 -2.03 -22.46 3.39
CA SER A 47 -2.33 -21.79 4.64
C SER A 47 -2.35 -22.79 5.83
N SER A 48 -2.04 -22.30 7.01
CA SER A 48 -2.13 -23.05 8.26
C SER A 48 -3.49 -22.88 8.94
N GLY A 49 -4.35 -21.99 8.44
CA GLY A 49 -5.58 -21.55 9.07
C GLY A 49 -5.36 -20.52 10.18
N SER A 50 -4.30 -19.74 10.07
CA SER A 50 -3.96 -18.68 11.02
C SER A 50 -5.03 -17.58 11.11
N GLU A 51 -5.10 -16.92 12.26
CA GLU A 51 -5.84 -15.67 12.43
C GLU A 51 -5.15 -14.46 11.76
N ASN A 52 -3.89 -14.60 11.33
CA ASN A 52 -3.10 -13.57 10.67
C ASN A 52 -2.90 -13.95 9.21
N LEU A 53 -3.28 -13.07 8.29
CA LEU A 53 -3.15 -13.24 6.84
C LEU A 53 -2.43 -12.04 6.25
N CYS A 54 -1.47 -12.29 5.38
CA CYS A 54 -0.88 -11.27 4.51
C CYS A 54 -1.23 -11.57 3.06
N ILE A 55 -1.97 -10.67 2.41
CA ILE A 55 -2.27 -10.74 0.98
C ILE A 55 -1.33 -9.83 0.21
N ILE A 56 -0.67 -10.35 -0.82
CA ILE A 56 0.30 -9.62 -1.63
C ILE A 56 -0.22 -9.52 -3.06
N LEU A 57 -0.54 -8.30 -3.49
CA LEU A 57 -0.95 -8.05 -4.88
C LEU A 57 0.29 -7.89 -5.75
N ALA A 58 0.47 -8.80 -6.72
CA ALA A 58 1.65 -8.84 -7.58
C ALA A 58 1.31 -9.22 -9.03
N GLY A 59 2.21 -8.90 -9.97
CA GLY A 59 2.06 -9.32 -11.35
C GLY A 59 2.85 -8.50 -12.38
N TYR A 60 3.35 -7.31 -12.02
CA TYR A 60 3.87 -6.36 -13.01
C TYR A 60 5.28 -5.83 -12.72
N LYS A 61 5.81 -5.98 -11.50
CA LYS A 61 7.10 -5.40 -11.08
C LYS A 61 8.13 -6.49 -10.78
N GLU A 62 8.34 -7.38 -11.75
CA GLU A 62 9.18 -8.58 -11.61
C GLU A 62 10.59 -8.29 -11.09
N ASP A 63 11.19 -7.16 -11.48
CA ASP A 63 12.54 -6.77 -11.06
C ASP A 63 12.69 -6.60 -9.54
N LEU A 64 11.57 -6.40 -8.81
CA LEU A 64 11.54 -6.11 -7.38
C LEU A 64 11.28 -7.36 -6.52
N TRP A 65 10.70 -8.42 -7.09
CA TRP A 65 10.12 -9.52 -6.31
C TRP A 65 11.12 -10.22 -5.40
N ASP A 66 12.36 -10.41 -5.85
CA ASP A 66 13.38 -11.10 -5.06
C ASP A 66 13.69 -10.33 -3.76
N ASP A 67 13.83 -9.01 -3.82
CA ASP A 67 14.14 -8.18 -2.65
C ASP A 67 12.89 -7.95 -1.79
N VAL A 68 11.75 -7.62 -2.40
CA VAL A 68 10.49 -7.38 -1.66
C VAL A 68 10.02 -8.64 -0.94
N PHE A 69 9.92 -9.77 -1.65
CA PHE A 69 9.45 -11.01 -1.04
C PHE A 69 10.49 -11.63 -0.11
N GLY A 70 11.79 -11.41 -0.38
CA GLY A 70 12.86 -11.76 0.53
C GLY A 70 12.73 -11.04 1.89
N ARG A 71 12.37 -9.75 1.88
CA ARG A 71 12.08 -8.98 3.11
C ARG A 71 10.84 -9.49 3.84
N ILE A 72 9.75 -9.76 3.10
CA ILE A 72 8.53 -10.31 3.69
C ILE A 72 8.84 -11.66 4.33
N ALA A 73 9.54 -12.56 3.65
CA ALA A 73 9.92 -13.87 4.18
C ALA A 73 10.81 -13.77 5.44
N ALA A 74 11.74 -12.80 5.46
CA ALA A 74 12.65 -12.61 6.59
C ALA A 74 11.97 -12.02 7.83
N TYR A 75 10.91 -11.25 7.65
CA TYR A 75 10.26 -10.51 8.72
C TYR A 75 8.88 -11.06 9.11
N ALA A 76 8.34 -11.99 8.34
CA ALA A 76 7.05 -12.61 8.62
C ALA A 76 7.08 -13.38 9.94
N PRO A 77 6.12 -13.15 10.86
CA PRO A 77 5.92 -14.00 12.02
C PRO A 77 5.60 -15.44 11.61
N ALA A 78 5.98 -16.41 12.46
CA ALA A 78 5.77 -17.83 12.17
C ALA A 78 4.29 -18.23 12.07
N ASP A 79 3.39 -17.44 12.67
CA ASP A 79 1.95 -17.63 12.67
C ASP A 79 1.22 -16.78 11.61
N LEU A 80 1.91 -16.35 10.56
CA LEU A 80 1.34 -15.56 9.47
C LEU A 80 1.15 -16.41 8.23
N ASP A 81 -0.10 -16.60 7.81
CA ASP A 81 -0.39 -17.11 6.47
C ASP A 81 -0.16 -16.02 5.43
N ILE A 82 0.48 -16.38 4.31
CA ILE A 82 0.77 -15.44 3.24
C ILE A 82 0.22 -15.97 1.91
N CYS A 83 -0.47 -15.12 1.16
CA CYS A 83 -0.98 -15.44 -0.16
C CYS A 83 -0.55 -14.41 -1.20
N ILE A 84 0.18 -14.85 -2.22
CA ILE A 84 0.45 -14.04 -3.41
C ILE A 84 -0.77 -14.13 -4.32
N MET A 85 -1.29 -12.98 -4.76
CA MET A 85 -2.46 -12.92 -5.64
C MET A 85 -2.15 -12.16 -6.93
N THR A 86 -2.60 -12.73 -8.08
CA THR A 86 -2.41 -12.16 -9.42
C THR A 86 -3.73 -11.96 -10.12
N SER A 87 -4.06 -10.71 -10.45
CA SER A 87 -5.35 -10.31 -11.01
C SER A 87 -5.35 -10.34 -12.53
N GLY A 88 -6.21 -11.18 -13.13
CA GLY A 88 -6.37 -11.30 -14.58
C GLY A 88 -5.19 -11.97 -15.29
N LEU A 89 -4.29 -12.60 -14.56
CA LEU A 89 -3.15 -13.33 -15.13
C LEU A 89 -2.70 -14.48 -14.22
N LYS A 90 -2.16 -15.52 -14.83
CA LYS A 90 -1.42 -16.58 -14.14
C LYS A 90 0.07 -16.35 -14.37
N ASN A 91 0.85 -16.25 -13.29
CA ASN A 91 2.28 -15.98 -13.38
C ASN A 91 3.08 -17.12 -12.74
N GLN A 92 3.79 -17.89 -13.58
CA GLN A 92 4.54 -19.06 -13.13
C GLN A 92 5.71 -18.69 -12.19
N LYS A 93 6.36 -17.53 -12.40
CA LYS A 93 7.46 -17.09 -11.52
C LYS A 93 6.94 -16.77 -10.12
N LEU A 94 5.79 -16.10 -10.00
CA LEU A 94 5.15 -15.83 -8.72
C LEU A 94 4.65 -17.11 -8.04
N GLN A 95 4.11 -18.05 -8.80
CA GLN A 95 3.72 -19.36 -8.28
C GLN A 95 4.94 -20.12 -7.72
N ASN A 96 6.08 -20.10 -8.42
CA ASN A 96 7.32 -20.73 -7.95
C ASN A 96 7.89 -20.02 -6.71
N LEU A 97 7.78 -18.69 -6.62
CA LEU A 97 8.18 -17.95 -5.43
C LEU A 97 7.28 -18.28 -4.24
N ALA A 98 5.97 -18.40 -4.45
CA ALA A 98 5.04 -18.83 -3.41
C ALA A 98 5.40 -20.23 -2.91
N GLU A 99 5.69 -21.17 -3.82
CA GLU A 99 6.15 -22.52 -3.48
C GLU A 99 7.45 -22.50 -2.68
N LYS A 100 8.44 -21.73 -3.13
CA LYS A 100 9.75 -21.57 -2.47
C LYS A 100 9.63 -21.13 -1.00
N TYR A 101 8.68 -20.24 -0.72
CA TYR A 101 8.48 -19.69 0.62
C TYR A 101 7.39 -20.43 1.42
N GLY A 102 6.71 -21.43 0.84
CA GLY A 102 5.60 -22.12 1.48
C GLY A 102 4.32 -21.29 1.57
N TRP A 103 4.15 -20.29 0.71
CA TRP A 103 3.01 -19.39 0.67
C TRP A 103 1.92 -19.88 -0.27
N SER A 104 0.68 -19.51 -0.01
CA SER A 104 -0.44 -19.72 -0.91
C SER A 104 -0.31 -18.84 -2.17
N TYR A 105 -0.94 -19.28 -3.26
CA TYR A 105 -0.99 -18.53 -4.52
C TYR A 105 -2.42 -18.54 -5.06
N LEU A 106 -2.95 -17.39 -5.43
CA LEU A 106 -4.26 -17.24 -6.02
C LEU A 106 -4.19 -16.41 -7.31
N SER A 107 -4.82 -16.90 -8.38
CA SER A 107 -4.93 -16.18 -9.65
C SER A 107 -6.35 -16.17 -10.17
N THR A 108 -6.78 -15.06 -10.79
CA THR A 108 -8.09 -14.90 -11.40
C THR A 108 -7.99 -14.71 -12.91
N THR A 109 -9.04 -15.06 -13.65
CA THR A 109 -9.11 -14.81 -15.09
C THR A 109 -9.54 -13.38 -15.43
N VAL A 110 -10.30 -12.74 -14.53
CA VAL A 110 -10.72 -11.34 -14.66
C VAL A 110 -9.74 -10.44 -13.92
N ASN A 111 -9.25 -9.39 -14.60
CA ASN A 111 -8.39 -8.37 -13.98
C ASN A 111 -9.25 -7.37 -13.21
N HIS A 112 -9.37 -7.58 -11.90
CA HIS A 112 -10.09 -6.69 -10.99
C HIS A 112 -9.53 -6.80 -9.57
N LEU A 113 -8.89 -5.74 -9.08
CA LEU A 113 -8.13 -5.75 -7.83
C LEU A 113 -9.00 -6.06 -6.61
N SER A 114 -10.16 -5.42 -6.50
CA SER A 114 -11.09 -5.65 -5.39
C SER A 114 -11.62 -7.08 -5.37
N LEU A 115 -11.91 -7.66 -6.55
CA LEU A 115 -12.45 -9.01 -6.64
C LEU A 115 -11.44 -10.05 -6.13
N ILE A 116 -10.19 -9.97 -6.57
CA ILE A 116 -9.18 -10.93 -6.14
C ILE A 116 -8.87 -10.81 -4.64
N GLN A 117 -8.85 -9.58 -4.09
CA GLN A 117 -8.68 -9.37 -2.67
C GLN A 117 -9.82 -10.00 -1.87
N ASN A 118 -11.08 -9.80 -2.30
CA ASN A 118 -12.25 -10.40 -1.66
C ASN A 118 -12.17 -11.93 -1.68
N ILE A 119 -11.88 -12.54 -2.83
CA ILE A 119 -11.74 -14.01 -2.97
C ILE A 119 -10.64 -14.50 -2.05
N THR A 120 -9.47 -13.86 -2.05
CA THR A 120 -8.34 -14.28 -1.21
C THR A 120 -8.69 -14.24 0.28
N ILE A 121 -9.43 -13.22 0.73
CA ILE A 121 -9.89 -13.12 2.13
C ILE A 121 -10.93 -14.19 2.45
N GLU A 122 -11.83 -14.51 1.50
CA GLU A 122 -12.84 -15.56 1.64
C GLU A 122 -12.22 -16.95 1.73
N GLU A 123 -11.18 -17.25 0.92
CA GLU A 123 -10.43 -18.51 0.96
C GLU A 123 -9.64 -18.71 2.26
N HIS A 124 -9.48 -17.65 3.09
CA HIS A 124 -8.84 -17.71 4.40
C HIS A 124 -9.84 -17.38 5.53
N PRO A 125 -10.87 -18.19 5.78
CA PRO A 125 -12.01 -17.84 6.65
C PRO A 125 -11.64 -17.61 8.11
N HIS A 126 -10.52 -18.12 8.59
CA HIS A 126 -10.05 -17.95 9.97
C HIS A 126 -9.28 -16.65 10.20
N ALA A 127 -8.86 -15.96 9.13
CA ALA A 127 -8.09 -14.72 9.21
C ALA A 127 -8.94 -13.61 9.84
N LYS A 128 -8.46 -13.07 10.96
CA LYS A 128 -9.03 -11.90 11.67
C LYS A 128 -8.24 -10.63 11.37
N TRP A 129 -6.92 -10.77 11.25
CA TRP A 129 -5.97 -9.70 10.97
C TRP A 129 -5.47 -9.83 9.55
N ILE A 130 -5.71 -8.84 8.72
CA ILE A 130 -5.41 -8.89 7.29
C ILE A 130 -4.41 -7.78 6.97
N TYR A 131 -3.19 -8.17 6.62
CA TYR A 131 -2.18 -7.29 6.05
C TYR A 131 -2.33 -7.31 4.54
N LYS A 132 -2.40 -6.13 3.92
CA LYS A 132 -2.39 -5.99 2.46
C LYS A 132 -1.09 -5.31 2.07
N LEU A 133 -0.37 -5.91 1.11
CA LEU A 133 0.87 -5.39 0.55
C LEU A 133 0.80 -5.34 -0.98
N ASP A 134 1.38 -4.30 -1.54
CA ASP A 134 1.69 -4.25 -2.97
C ASP A 134 3.12 -4.75 -3.23
N GLU A 135 3.38 -5.24 -4.44
CA GLU A 135 4.63 -5.91 -4.84
C GLU A 135 5.88 -5.00 -4.88
N ASP A 136 5.74 -3.73 -4.59
CA ASP A 136 6.81 -2.72 -4.55
C ASP A 136 6.97 -2.05 -3.17
N MET A 137 6.45 -2.71 -2.13
CA MET A 137 6.55 -2.26 -0.75
C MET A 137 7.69 -2.97 -0.03
N PHE A 138 8.74 -2.23 0.30
CA PHE A 138 9.89 -2.70 1.08
C PHE A 138 9.60 -2.53 2.57
N ILE A 139 9.06 -3.57 3.19
CA ILE A 139 8.75 -3.55 4.64
C ILE A 139 10.00 -3.65 5.49
N SER A 140 9.93 -3.14 6.72
CA SER A 140 10.99 -3.24 7.73
C SER A 140 10.69 -4.32 8.76
N LYS A 141 11.71 -4.66 9.59
CA LYS A 141 11.69 -5.78 10.53
C LYS A 141 10.48 -5.84 11.47
N ASN A 142 9.99 -4.70 11.93
CA ASN A 142 8.89 -4.65 12.89
C ASN A 142 7.51 -4.42 12.26
N PHE A 143 7.41 -4.43 10.93
CA PHE A 143 6.17 -4.07 10.21
C PHE A 143 4.92 -4.75 10.76
N PHE A 144 4.92 -6.07 10.82
CA PHE A 144 3.75 -6.84 11.23
C PHE A 144 3.37 -6.58 12.69
N THR A 145 4.34 -6.56 13.59
CA THR A 145 4.10 -6.35 15.03
C THR A 145 3.72 -4.91 15.32
N ALA A 146 4.43 -3.94 14.77
CA ALA A 146 4.18 -2.52 15.01
C ALA A 146 2.77 -2.09 14.55
N LEU A 147 2.31 -2.56 13.39
CA LEU A 147 0.95 -2.23 12.93
C LEU A 147 -0.12 -2.82 13.86
N LYS A 148 0.04 -4.07 14.26
CA LYS A 148 -0.91 -4.75 15.15
C LYS A 148 -0.94 -4.13 16.54
N ASP A 149 0.22 -3.79 17.10
CA ASP A 149 0.34 -3.14 18.40
C ASP A 149 -0.20 -1.70 18.34
N THR A 150 0.03 -0.98 17.24
CA THR A 150 -0.58 0.34 17.01
C THR A 150 -2.10 0.23 16.92
N TYR A 151 -2.64 -0.77 16.23
CA TYR A 151 -4.10 -1.00 16.19
C TYR A 151 -4.67 -1.17 17.60
N ARG A 152 -4.04 -2.02 18.42
CA ARG A 152 -4.45 -2.23 19.81
C ARG A 152 -4.34 -0.96 20.63
N LEU A 153 -3.23 -0.24 20.55
CA LEU A 153 -3.04 1.03 21.23
C LEU A 153 -4.17 2.03 20.90
N VAL A 154 -4.57 2.12 19.62
CA VAL A 154 -5.64 3.02 19.20
C VAL A 154 -6.98 2.62 19.83
N VAL A 155 -7.29 1.33 19.82
CA VAL A 155 -8.56 0.81 20.39
C VAL A 155 -8.61 0.96 21.91
N ASP A 156 -7.50 0.66 22.59
CA ASP A 156 -7.46 0.59 24.06
C ASP A 156 -7.28 1.97 24.72
N ASP A 157 -6.44 2.84 24.12
CA ASP A 157 -5.95 4.05 24.77
C ASP A 157 -6.34 5.36 24.05
N SER A 158 -7.20 5.31 23.02
CA SER A 158 -7.59 6.51 22.28
C SER A 158 -9.11 6.65 22.12
N PHE A 159 -9.52 7.71 21.42
CA PHE A 159 -10.93 7.97 21.08
C PHE A 159 -11.30 7.53 19.66
N TYR A 160 -10.43 6.77 19.01
CA TYR A 160 -10.61 6.36 17.61
C TYR A 160 -10.85 4.86 17.48
N LEU A 161 -11.57 4.48 16.43
CA LEU A 161 -11.61 3.12 15.92
C LEU A 161 -10.89 3.09 14.57
N PRO A 162 -9.88 2.24 14.37
CA PRO A 162 -9.18 2.20 13.09
C PRO A 162 -10.07 1.67 11.97
N ALA A 163 -10.01 2.28 10.79
CA ALA A 163 -10.40 1.64 9.55
C ALA A 163 -9.26 0.72 9.09
N PHE A 164 -8.04 1.22 9.18
CA PHE A 164 -6.80 0.49 8.95
C PHE A 164 -5.63 1.19 9.66
N VAL A 165 -4.52 0.47 9.78
CA VAL A 165 -3.23 1.00 10.24
C VAL A 165 -2.20 0.82 9.13
N SER A 166 -1.44 1.86 8.82
CA SER A 166 -0.33 1.87 7.87
C SER A 166 0.98 2.24 8.57
N PRO A 167 2.16 1.82 8.08
CA PRO A 167 3.42 2.37 8.53
C PRO A 167 3.63 3.79 8.00
N LEU A 168 4.71 4.45 8.40
CA LEU A 168 5.22 5.61 7.68
C LEU A 168 5.75 5.17 6.31
N ILE A 169 5.06 5.52 5.24
CA ILE A 169 5.48 5.19 3.88
C ILE A 169 6.28 6.36 3.33
N ASN A 170 7.53 6.12 2.89
CA ASN A 170 8.44 7.16 2.44
C ASN A 170 7.95 7.90 1.17
N VAL A 171 7.44 7.17 0.17
CA VAL A 171 6.85 7.77 -1.05
C VAL A 171 5.33 7.66 -0.97
N SER A 172 4.72 8.59 -0.26
CA SER A 172 3.27 8.69 -0.03
C SER A 172 2.95 10.14 0.30
N CYS A 173 1.78 10.64 -0.08
CA CYS A 173 1.47 12.06 0.11
C CYS A 173 1.43 12.48 1.59
N TYR A 174 0.84 11.68 2.47
CA TYR A 174 0.80 11.95 3.90
C TYR A 174 2.04 11.42 4.63
N GLY A 175 2.39 10.15 4.40
CA GLY A 175 3.53 9.49 5.05
C GLY A 175 4.85 10.17 4.75
N HIS A 176 5.04 10.66 3.53
CA HIS A 176 6.15 11.49 3.08
C HIS A 176 6.40 12.69 4.01
N LEU A 177 5.40 13.52 4.22
CA LEU A 177 5.54 14.70 5.06
C LEU A 177 5.75 14.35 6.53
N ARG A 178 5.02 13.34 7.04
CA ARG A 178 5.21 12.87 8.42
C ARG A 178 6.62 12.33 8.65
N LEU A 179 7.16 11.59 7.69
CA LEU A 179 8.53 11.08 7.77
C LEU A 179 9.56 12.22 7.77
N LEU A 180 9.37 13.22 6.90
CA LEU A 180 10.24 14.42 6.87
C LEU A 180 10.18 15.21 8.20
N GLU A 181 8.98 15.41 8.76
CA GLU A 181 8.81 16.06 10.07
C GLU A 181 9.57 15.28 11.15
N LYS A 182 9.37 13.97 11.22
CA LYS A 182 9.98 13.10 12.22
C LYS A 182 11.50 13.05 12.10
N CYS A 183 12.02 13.18 10.89
CA CYS A 183 13.45 13.27 10.61
C CYS A 183 14.03 14.70 10.79
N GLY A 184 13.21 15.73 10.95
CA GLY A 184 13.64 17.14 11.00
C GLY A 184 14.09 17.66 9.62
N LEU A 185 13.57 17.12 8.52
CA LEU A 185 14.02 17.39 7.16
C LEU A 185 13.05 18.26 6.34
N ILE A 186 12.03 18.84 6.96
CA ILE A 186 11.01 19.65 6.26
C ILE A 186 11.64 20.83 5.52
N GLU A 187 12.53 21.59 6.18
CA GLU A 187 13.13 22.77 5.56
C GLU A 187 14.16 22.37 4.48
N ASP A 188 14.93 21.29 4.70
CA ASP A 188 15.84 20.77 3.69
C ASP A 188 15.07 20.35 2.43
N PHE A 189 13.95 19.65 2.60
CA PHE A 189 13.13 19.23 1.47
C PHE A 189 12.47 20.43 0.79
N ARG A 190 11.93 21.39 1.55
CA ARG A 190 11.34 22.62 1.02
C ARG A 190 12.35 23.41 0.18
N ALA A 191 13.61 23.47 0.60
CA ALA A 191 14.68 24.13 -0.12
C ALA A 191 14.99 23.53 -1.50
N THR A 192 14.58 22.26 -1.73
CA THR A 192 14.73 21.62 -3.06
C THR A 192 13.80 22.21 -4.11
N GLY A 193 12.69 22.82 -3.71
CA GLY A 193 11.65 23.33 -4.61
C GLY A 193 10.91 22.25 -5.42
N LEU A 194 11.01 20.98 -5.04
CA LEU A 194 10.41 19.87 -5.78
C LEU A 194 8.88 19.80 -5.65
N THR A 195 8.33 20.30 -4.54
CA THR A 195 6.87 20.34 -4.31
C THR A 195 6.48 21.54 -3.46
N ASP A 196 5.21 21.91 -3.50
CA ASP A 196 4.59 22.96 -2.68
C ASP A 196 4.27 22.52 -1.23
N MET A 197 4.67 21.31 -0.85
CA MET A 197 4.45 20.72 0.48
C MET A 197 2.98 20.43 0.84
N LYS A 198 2.04 20.62 -0.06
CA LYS A 198 0.66 20.22 0.17
C LYS A 198 0.52 18.70 0.04
N ILE A 199 -0.34 18.11 0.84
CA ILE A 199 -0.66 16.67 0.77
C ILE A 199 -1.53 16.38 -0.46
N THR A 200 -2.50 17.26 -0.74
CA THR A 200 -3.44 17.12 -1.84
C THR A 200 -3.68 18.47 -2.53
N ASP A 201 -4.17 18.45 -3.76
CA ASP A 201 -4.63 19.64 -4.48
C ASP A 201 -6.15 19.87 -4.32
N GLY A 202 -6.79 19.10 -3.47
CA GLY A 202 -8.25 19.14 -3.21
C GLY A 202 -9.04 18.09 -3.99
N LEU A 203 -8.53 17.55 -5.08
CA LEU A 203 -9.13 16.47 -5.88
C LEU A 203 -8.26 15.22 -5.89
N HIS A 204 -6.95 15.41 -5.93
CA HIS A 204 -5.96 14.36 -6.06
C HIS A 204 -4.92 14.42 -4.96
N HIS A 205 -4.08 13.42 -4.86
CA HIS A 205 -2.79 13.55 -4.21
C HIS A 205 -1.96 14.64 -4.90
N ASN A 206 -1.01 15.22 -4.16
CA ASN A 206 -0.08 16.19 -4.72
C ASN A 206 0.66 15.59 -5.93
N LYS A 207 0.46 16.17 -7.11
CA LYS A 207 0.99 15.67 -8.38
C LYS A 207 2.51 15.57 -8.38
N ALA A 208 3.22 16.52 -7.77
CA ALA A 208 4.68 16.46 -7.70
C ALA A 208 5.14 15.22 -6.92
N ILE A 209 4.43 14.81 -5.85
CA ILE A 209 4.78 13.63 -5.07
C ILE A 209 4.52 12.33 -5.84
N ILE A 210 3.46 12.27 -6.66
CA ILE A 210 3.07 11.04 -7.35
C ILE A 210 3.65 10.91 -8.77
N GLU A 211 4.10 12.00 -9.39
CA GLU A 211 4.55 12.01 -10.78
C GLU A 211 6.05 12.28 -10.93
N ASP A 212 6.66 13.07 -10.03
CA ASP A 212 8.07 13.44 -10.12
C ASP A 212 8.99 12.41 -9.46
N ALA A 213 9.72 11.66 -10.26
CA ALA A 213 10.68 10.66 -9.76
C ALA A 213 11.82 11.27 -8.91
N ARG A 214 12.11 12.57 -9.05
CA ARG A 214 13.11 13.26 -8.20
C ARG A 214 12.64 13.32 -6.74
N VAL A 215 11.32 13.46 -6.52
CA VAL A 215 10.72 13.41 -5.18
C VAL A 215 10.89 12.01 -4.59
N ALA A 216 10.54 10.97 -5.34
CA ALA A 216 10.72 9.59 -4.91
C ALA A 216 12.20 9.29 -4.60
N ARG A 217 13.12 9.68 -5.48
CA ARG A 217 14.58 9.49 -5.26
C ARG A 217 15.07 10.22 -4.02
N TYR A 218 14.61 11.44 -3.75
CA TYR A 218 14.93 12.15 -2.51
C TYR A 218 14.51 11.33 -1.29
N MET A 219 13.29 10.79 -1.30
CA MET A 219 12.76 9.97 -0.21
C MET A 219 13.42 8.59 -0.08
N TRP A 220 14.16 8.16 -1.10
CA TRP A 220 15.07 7.01 -1.07
C TRP A 220 16.54 7.42 -0.83
N GLY A 221 16.76 8.64 -0.34
CA GLY A 221 18.06 9.10 0.13
C GLY A 221 19.08 9.37 -0.97
N ASP A 222 18.66 9.72 -2.17
CA ASP A 222 19.58 10.07 -3.28
C ASP A 222 20.50 11.22 -2.87
N THR A 223 19.94 12.30 -2.35
CA THR A 223 20.67 13.47 -1.85
C THR A 223 20.63 13.62 -0.33
N GLN A 224 19.75 12.89 0.37
CA GLN A 224 19.59 12.93 1.82
C GLN A 224 19.94 11.58 2.46
N PRO A 225 21.18 11.38 2.95
CA PRO A 225 21.65 10.08 3.43
C PRO A 225 20.80 9.44 4.54
N MET A 226 20.17 10.24 5.38
CA MET A 226 19.30 9.77 6.47
C MET A 226 18.12 8.93 5.98
N LEU A 227 17.64 9.17 4.77
CA LEU A 227 16.48 8.49 4.19
C LEU A 227 16.82 7.22 3.38
N ARG A 228 18.11 6.84 3.30
CA ARG A 228 18.57 5.73 2.44
C ARG A 228 18.11 4.36 2.89
N ASP A 229 17.88 4.19 4.18
CA ASP A 229 17.69 2.88 4.80
C ASP A 229 16.43 2.88 5.66
N VAL A 230 15.39 2.21 5.18
CA VAL A 230 14.12 2.09 5.89
C VAL A 230 14.23 1.24 7.16
N ASP A 231 15.18 0.31 7.21
CA ASP A 231 15.43 -0.51 8.39
C ASP A 231 16.10 0.32 9.48
N ALA A 232 17.10 1.14 9.13
CA ALA A 232 17.74 2.06 10.07
C ALA A 232 16.77 3.13 10.61
N LEU A 233 15.88 3.66 9.76
CA LEU A 233 14.81 4.56 10.20
C LEU A 233 13.85 3.87 11.17
N THR A 234 13.44 2.66 10.86
CA THR A 234 12.57 1.86 11.73
C THR A 234 13.25 1.53 13.04
N GLU A 235 14.52 1.11 13.03
CA GLU A 235 15.28 0.84 14.27
C GLU A 235 15.31 2.08 15.17
N ARG A 236 15.61 3.25 14.60
CA ARG A 236 15.58 4.53 15.33
C ARG A 236 14.21 4.81 15.94
N PHE A 237 13.13 4.68 15.16
CA PHE A 237 11.79 5.03 15.63
C PHE A 237 11.19 3.98 16.56
N SER A 238 11.63 2.72 16.48
CA SER A 238 11.21 1.66 17.39
C SER A 238 11.72 1.85 18.84
N GLN A 239 12.76 2.66 19.04
CA GLN A 239 13.25 3.02 20.38
C GLN A 239 12.34 4.06 21.08
N GLU A 240 11.47 4.72 20.34
CA GLU A 240 10.53 5.69 20.89
C GLU A 240 9.30 4.97 21.45
N LYS A 241 8.55 5.65 22.33
CA LYS A 241 7.25 5.15 22.78
C LYS A 241 6.35 4.90 21.57
N LEU A 242 5.63 3.78 21.55
CA LEU A 242 4.66 3.48 20.50
C LEU A 242 3.67 4.62 20.35
N SER A 243 3.51 5.12 19.13
CA SER A 243 2.70 6.31 18.83
C SER A 243 2.09 6.21 17.43
N PHE A 244 1.08 7.02 17.20
CA PHE A 244 0.38 7.08 15.92
C PHE A 244 -0.06 8.50 15.59
N THR A 245 -0.34 8.72 14.30
CA THR A 245 -1.07 9.91 13.83
C THR A 245 -2.32 9.47 13.07
N VAL A 246 -3.30 10.37 13.01
CA VAL A 246 -4.51 10.18 12.20
C VAL A 246 -4.31 10.90 10.87
N CYS A 247 -4.46 10.17 9.77
CA CYS A 247 -4.42 10.77 8.44
C CYS A 247 -5.75 11.48 8.15
N PRO A 248 -5.75 12.80 7.91
CA PRO A 248 -6.96 13.56 7.72
C PRO A 248 -7.51 13.56 6.29
N THR A 249 -6.80 12.93 5.36
CA THR A 249 -7.14 12.91 3.93
C THR A 249 -7.07 11.48 3.39
N ARG A 250 -7.42 11.30 2.11
CA ARG A 250 -7.21 10.00 1.43
C ARG A 250 -5.76 9.51 1.63
N TYR A 251 -5.61 8.20 1.74
CA TYR A 251 -4.34 7.53 2.00
C TYR A 251 -4.08 6.42 1.00
N SER A 252 -2.84 6.27 0.56
CA SER A 252 -2.43 5.16 -0.31
C SER A 252 -2.29 3.87 0.50
N ILE A 253 -2.98 2.82 0.08
CA ILE A 253 -3.10 1.55 0.82
C ILE A 253 -2.10 0.47 0.38
N GLY A 254 -0.94 0.85 -0.16
CA GLY A 254 0.10 -0.10 -0.59
C GLY A 254 0.63 -1.01 0.52
N ALA A 255 0.54 -0.58 1.79
CA ALA A 255 0.91 -1.38 2.96
C ALA A 255 0.02 -1.01 4.14
N ILE A 256 -0.95 -1.86 4.48
CA ILE A 256 -1.91 -1.63 5.57
C ILE A 256 -2.22 -2.91 6.33
N LEU A 257 -2.69 -2.73 7.56
CA LEU A 257 -3.36 -3.75 8.39
C LEU A 257 -4.80 -3.30 8.63
N PHE A 258 -5.76 -4.17 8.39
CA PHE A 258 -7.15 -4.02 8.78
C PHE A 258 -7.70 -5.34 9.35
N THR A 259 -8.86 -5.29 10.00
CA THR A 259 -9.50 -6.50 10.53
C THR A 259 -10.55 -7.03 9.56
N ARG A 260 -10.86 -8.34 9.66
CA ARG A 260 -11.99 -8.92 8.93
C ARG A 260 -13.30 -8.22 9.25
N GLU A 261 -13.52 -7.87 10.53
CA GLU A 261 -14.70 -7.08 10.94
C GLU A 261 -14.79 -5.76 10.17
N ALA A 262 -13.69 -5.00 10.07
CA ALA A 262 -13.67 -3.77 9.28
C ALA A 262 -13.97 -4.03 7.79
N TRP A 263 -13.41 -5.12 7.21
CA TRP A 263 -13.69 -5.52 5.83
C TRP A 263 -15.17 -5.87 5.60
N GLU A 264 -15.79 -6.55 6.54
CA GLU A 264 -17.23 -6.84 6.50
C GLU A 264 -18.07 -5.59 6.68
N ASP A 265 -17.72 -4.73 7.63
CA ASP A 265 -18.40 -3.46 7.92
C ASP A 265 -18.41 -2.49 6.74
N PHE A 266 -17.30 -2.37 5.99
CA PHE A 266 -17.29 -1.52 4.80
C PHE A 266 -17.92 -2.20 3.56
N GLY A 267 -18.51 -3.37 3.73
CA GLY A 267 -19.24 -4.08 2.68
C GLY A 267 -18.33 -4.78 1.69
N ARG A 268 -17.10 -5.13 2.09
CA ARG A 268 -16.04 -5.70 1.26
C ARG A 268 -15.49 -4.71 0.24
N PHE A 269 -14.43 -5.05 -0.49
CA PHE A 269 -13.97 -4.21 -1.60
C PHE A 269 -14.97 -4.21 -2.74
N PRO A 270 -15.21 -3.05 -3.41
CA PRO A 270 -16.29 -2.90 -4.37
C PRO A 270 -16.06 -3.71 -5.65
N LEU A 271 -17.09 -4.37 -6.14
CA LEU A 271 -17.05 -5.13 -7.40
C LEU A 271 -17.52 -4.33 -8.60
N THR A 272 -17.65 -3.03 -8.46
CA THR A 272 -17.99 -2.13 -9.55
C THR A 272 -16.76 -1.92 -10.43
N PHE A 273 -16.89 -2.21 -11.71
CA PHE A 273 -15.79 -1.99 -12.68
C PHE A 273 -15.73 -0.50 -13.05
N VAL A 274 -15.22 0.29 -12.15
CA VAL A 274 -14.94 1.71 -12.40
C VAL A 274 -13.41 1.83 -12.46
N GLY A 275 -12.81 1.74 -13.61
CA GLY A 275 -11.36 1.91 -13.73
C GLY A 275 -10.91 3.19 -13.02
N SER A 276 -9.64 3.25 -12.58
CA SER A 276 -9.03 4.34 -11.83
C SER A 276 -9.09 5.70 -12.55
N GLU A 277 -10.28 6.27 -12.69
CA GLU A 277 -10.48 7.59 -13.32
C GLU A 277 -9.81 8.70 -12.50
N TYR A 278 -9.51 8.42 -11.21
CA TYR A 278 -8.90 9.36 -10.26
C TYR A 278 -7.49 8.99 -9.81
N GLY A 279 -6.83 8.05 -10.51
CA GLY A 279 -5.49 7.61 -10.14
C GLY A 279 -5.43 6.80 -8.83
N LEU A 280 -6.59 6.33 -8.33
CA LEU A 280 -6.73 5.39 -7.23
C LEU A 280 -7.33 4.08 -7.72
N GLY A 281 -6.98 2.98 -7.04
CA GLY A 281 -7.76 1.76 -7.13
C GLY A 281 -9.13 1.95 -6.46
N ASP A 282 -10.13 1.21 -6.93
CA ASP A 282 -11.48 1.24 -6.35
C ASP A 282 -11.46 0.81 -4.87
N ASP A 283 -10.55 -0.08 -4.51
CA ASP A 283 -10.30 -0.56 -3.15
C ASP A 283 -9.82 0.56 -2.22
N GLU A 284 -8.86 1.37 -2.67
CA GLU A 284 -8.34 2.51 -1.90
C GLU A 284 -9.40 3.59 -1.70
N GLU A 285 -10.10 3.97 -2.77
CA GLU A 285 -11.16 4.97 -2.69
C GLU A 285 -12.25 4.52 -1.73
N HIS A 286 -12.66 3.26 -1.82
CA HIS A 286 -13.74 2.71 -1.01
C HIS A 286 -13.40 2.71 0.48
N ILE A 287 -12.25 2.19 0.88
CA ILE A 287 -11.86 2.13 2.29
C ILE A 287 -11.62 3.53 2.89
N CYS A 288 -11.09 4.46 2.10
CA CYS A 288 -10.92 5.86 2.54
C CYS A 288 -12.28 6.56 2.73
N HIS A 289 -13.22 6.37 1.81
CA HIS A 289 -14.59 6.88 1.97
C HIS A 289 -15.27 6.28 3.19
N TYR A 290 -15.19 4.97 3.37
CA TYR A 290 -15.70 4.31 4.55
C TYR A 290 -15.15 4.93 5.84
N ALA A 291 -13.82 5.09 5.93
CA ALA A 291 -13.19 5.69 7.09
C ALA A 291 -13.75 7.10 7.39
N CYS A 292 -13.86 7.94 6.38
CA CYS A 292 -14.35 9.31 6.55
C CYS A 292 -15.83 9.39 6.95
N PHE A 293 -16.70 8.51 6.40
CA PHE A 293 -18.14 8.59 6.62
C PHE A 293 -18.61 7.85 7.86
N THR A 294 -17.92 6.80 8.31
CA THR A 294 -18.34 6.00 9.46
C THR A 294 -17.71 6.44 10.77
N GLY A 295 -16.83 7.44 10.75
CA GLY A 295 -16.11 7.91 11.93
C GLY A 295 -14.98 6.96 12.36
N ARG A 296 -14.55 6.03 11.51
CA ARG A 296 -13.31 5.28 11.70
C ARG A 296 -12.12 6.09 11.21
N ALA A 297 -10.95 5.90 11.82
CA ALA A 297 -9.77 6.66 11.50
C ALA A 297 -8.79 5.87 10.61
N MET A 298 -8.15 6.56 9.67
CA MET A 298 -6.98 6.08 8.97
C MET A 298 -5.76 6.36 9.83
N ILE A 299 -5.14 5.31 10.37
CA ILE A 299 -4.07 5.39 11.36
C ILE A 299 -2.72 5.18 10.69
N VAL A 300 -1.74 5.98 11.07
CA VAL A 300 -0.33 5.80 10.68
C VAL A 300 0.50 5.50 11.93
N SER A 301 1.11 4.32 11.97
CA SER A 301 2.07 3.93 13.01
C SER A 301 3.37 4.69 12.81
N GLU A 302 3.83 5.43 13.83
CA GLU A 302 5.04 6.24 13.74
C GLU A 302 6.32 5.49 14.10
N ASN A 303 6.21 4.22 14.49
CA ASN A 303 7.35 3.40 14.91
C ASN A 303 7.80 2.39 13.85
N SER A 304 7.16 2.38 12.69
CA SER A 304 7.52 1.50 11.57
C SER A 304 7.57 2.29 10.26
N VAL A 305 8.59 2.04 9.46
CA VAL A 305 8.74 2.65 8.13
C VAL A 305 8.66 1.57 7.07
N ALA A 306 7.97 1.85 5.98
CA ALA A 306 8.02 1.04 4.77
C ALA A 306 8.43 1.90 3.57
N GLY A 307 9.23 1.33 2.70
CA GLY A 307 9.60 1.96 1.45
C GLY A 307 8.63 1.59 0.34
N HIS A 308 8.01 2.57 -0.28
CA HIS A 308 7.32 2.43 -1.54
C HIS A 308 8.27 2.82 -2.66
N LEU A 309 8.45 1.99 -3.69
CA LEU A 309 9.39 2.33 -4.76
C LEU A 309 8.99 3.64 -5.44
N GLY A 310 7.72 3.79 -5.76
CA GLY A 310 7.15 4.98 -6.37
C GLY A 310 5.81 4.69 -7.05
N TYR A 311 5.05 5.71 -7.30
CA TYR A 311 3.77 5.62 -8.01
C TYR A 311 3.94 5.25 -9.49
N GLY A 312 2.86 4.82 -10.13
CA GLY A 312 2.84 4.40 -11.54
C GLY A 312 3.60 5.33 -12.51
N PRO A 313 3.38 6.65 -12.49
CA PRO A 313 4.13 7.58 -13.35
C PRO A 313 5.65 7.59 -13.09
N GLN A 314 6.08 7.29 -11.87
CA GLN A 314 7.50 7.27 -11.47
C GLN A 314 8.18 5.92 -11.75
N THR A 315 7.40 4.85 -11.95
CA THR A 315 7.88 3.45 -11.96
C THR A 315 9.09 3.26 -12.88
N LYS A 316 9.05 3.76 -14.10
CA LYS A 316 10.13 3.55 -15.08
C LYS A 316 11.48 4.09 -14.59
N GLU A 317 11.49 5.30 -14.02
CA GLU A 317 12.73 5.92 -13.51
C GLU A 317 13.15 5.30 -12.17
N MET A 318 12.19 4.95 -11.34
CA MET A 318 12.47 4.36 -10.04
C MET A 318 12.94 2.91 -10.13
N VAL A 319 12.46 2.10 -11.09
CA VAL A 319 13.02 0.78 -11.37
C VAL A 319 14.48 0.90 -11.83
N LYS A 320 14.79 1.86 -12.70
CA LYS A 320 16.18 2.12 -13.08
C LYS A 320 17.03 2.52 -11.87
N TYR A 321 16.53 3.44 -11.05
CA TYR A 321 17.21 3.87 -9.83
C TYR A 321 17.46 2.68 -8.87
N TYR A 322 16.48 1.81 -8.69
CA TYR A 322 16.60 0.59 -7.92
C TYR A 322 17.70 -0.34 -8.47
N LEU A 323 17.72 -0.59 -9.78
CA LEU A 323 18.73 -1.45 -10.40
C LEU A 323 20.16 -0.89 -10.28
N ASP A 324 20.29 0.45 -10.34
CA ASP A 324 21.58 1.13 -10.19
C ASP A 324 22.07 1.18 -8.71
N HIS A 325 21.18 0.91 -7.73
CA HIS A 325 21.45 1.05 -6.28
C HIS A 325 20.87 -0.10 -5.45
N LYS A 326 20.95 -1.33 -5.94
CA LYS A 326 20.35 -2.52 -5.28
C LYS A 326 20.76 -2.70 -3.82
N ASP A 327 21.98 -2.30 -3.48
CA ASP A 327 22.51 -2.31 -2.12
C ASP A 327 21.66 -1.52 -1.11
N ARG A 328 20.94 -0.50 -1.56
CA ARG A 328 20.04 0.32 -0.71
C ARG A 328 18.71 -0.35 -0.40
N PHE A 329 18.31 -1.32 -1.22
CA PHE A 329 17.01 -1.99 -1.15
C PHE A 329 17.14 -3.41 -0.61
N ALA A 330 18.34 -3.99 -0.71
CA ALA A 330 18.60 -5.33 -0.24
C ALA A 330 18.41 -5.46 1.27
N LEU A 331 17.98 -6.65 1.69
CA LEU A 331 17.97 -7.01 3.11
C LEU A 331 19.41 -7.06 3.63
N HIS A 332 19.78 -6.17 4.52
CA HIS A 332 21.09 -6.26 5.18
C HIS A 332 21.09 -7.49 6.10
N ALA A 333 22.07 -8.37 5.91
CA ALA A 333 22.27 -9.50 6.81
C ALA A 333 22.39 -8.96 8.25
N VAL A 334 21.47 -9.35 9.11
CA VAL A 334 21.55 -9.06 10.54
C VAL A 334 22.88 -9.64 11.01
N SER A 335 23.81 -8.78 11.42
CA SER A 335 25.07 -9.23 12.00
C SER A 335 24.74 -10.15 13.18
N SER A 336 25.20 -11.40 13.12
CA SER A 336 24.95 -12.43 14.13
C SER A 336 25.63 -12.17 15.49
N ASP A 337 26.08 -10.95 15.74
CA ASP A 337 26.92 -10.56 16.88
C ASP A 337 26.16 -9.89 18.03
N ALA A 338 24.85 -10.16 18.16
CA ALA A 338 24.11 -9.81 19.38
C ALA A 338 23.42 -11.06 19.95
N ARG A 339 24.25 -11.95 20.53
CA ARG A 339 23.80 -12.95 21.50
C ARG A 339 24.29 -12.58 22.89
#